data_ccae2e7733c6f1df452c36d8c24bbcaa
#
_entry.id   ccae2e7733c6f1df452c36d8c24bbcaa
#
_cell.length_a   1.000
_cell.length_b   1.000
_cell.length_c   1.000
_cell.angle_alpha   90.00
_cell.angle_beta   90.00
_cell.angle_gamma   90.00
#
_symmetry.space_group_name_H-M   'P 1'
#
loop_
_entity.id
_entity.type
_entity.pdbx_description
1 polymer ?
#
loop_
_entity_poly.entity_id
_entity_poly.type
_entity_poly.pdbx_seq_one_letter_code
_entity_poly.pdbx_strand_id
1 'polypeptide(L)'
;MVVPFECTAEDVQSAGFSCSEEAPCPIYLELSAATAKGNKYYVVGNIHSDAVTLYSVLLGSEDAGATWQEIHPRIRLSGLDHLQFLDADTGWAGGQQLFPLPQEPFVLLTSDAGKNWRQQPVLGEDADKRYGSIQEMHFSSKTDGGVIIDRSQGGDAGPFALYESPDGGASWSLKEQNAKPLHLKGAPDQDADWRMRVDPGAKAFLLEERRGERWISHAAFSVNLGMCKVPPPR
;
A
#
# COMPACT_ATOMS: atom_id res chain seq x y z
N MET A 1 -19.42 2.35 -2.91
CA MET A 1 -18.45 3.40 -2.55
C MET A 1 -17.92 4.02 -3.83
N VAL A 2 -17.68 5.31 -3.85
CA VAL A 2 -17.00 6.01 -4.94
C VAL A 2 -15.68 6.54 -4.39
N VAL A 3 -14.57 6.19 -5.04
CA VAL A 3 -13.27 6.82 -4.83
C VAL A 3 -13.12 7.84 -5.95
N PRO A 4 -13.53 9.10 -5.76
CA PRO A 4 -13.49 10.07 -6.82
C PRO A 4 -12.04 10.34 -7.21
N PHE A 5 -11.77 10.30 -8.51
CA PHE A 5 -10.45 10.62 -9.03
C PHE A 5 -10.60 11.48 -10.30
N GLU A 6 -9.97 12.63 -10.27
CA GLU A 6 -9.82 13.51 -11.41
C GLU A 6 -8.33 13.76 -11.65
N CYS A 7 -7.86 13.48 -12.86
CA CYS A 7 -6.50 13.80 -13.25
C CYS A 7 -6.27 15.30 -13.30
N THR A 8 -5.23 15.74 -12.68
CA THR A 8 -4.74 17.11 -12.81
C THR A 8 -3.72 17.22 -13.96
N ALA A 9 -3.47 18.44 -14.45
CA ALA A 9 -2.37 18.69 -15.40
C ALA A 9 -1.01 18.25 -14.85
N GLU A 10 -0.83 18.35 -13.53
CA GLU A 10 0.37 17.93 -12.86
C GLU A 10 0.51 16.40 -12.82
N ASP A 11 -0.59 15.63 -12.70
CA ASP A 11 -0.56 14.17 -12.80
C ASP A 11 -0.11 13.72 -14.17
N VAL A 12 -0.68 14.34 -15.21
CA VAL A 12 -0.31 14.06 -16.59
C VAL A 12 1.16 14.35 -16.85
N GLN A 13 1.66 15.50 -16.40
CA GLN A 13 3.05 15.89 -16.60
C GLN A 13 4.02 14.98 -15.83
N SER A 14 3.74 14.70 -14.56
CA SER A 14 4.63 13.89 -13.70
C SER A 14 4.63 12.43 -14.08
N ALA A 15 3.49 11.89 -14.51
CA ALA A 15 3.37 10.51 -14.96
C ALA A 15 3.82 10.32 -16.43
N GLY A 16 4.10 11.40 -17.17
CA GLY A 16 4.49 11.33 -18.57
C GLY A 16 3.39 10.81 -19.48
N PHE A 17 2.11 11.08 -19.17
CA PHE A 17 0.98 10.62 -19.96
C PHE A 17 0.87 11.34 -21.29
N SER A 18 0.50 10.56 -22.32
CA SER A 18 0.14 11.07 -23.66
C SER A 18 -1.38 11.05 -23.87
N CYS A 19 -2.18 11.21 -22.82
CA CYS A 19 -3.63 11.20 -22.89
C CYS A 19 -4.16 12.48 -23.58
N SER A 20 -5.27 12.37 -24.31
CA SER A 20 -6.02 13.50 -24.86
C SER A 20 -7.51 13.36 -24.56
N GLU A 21 -8.30 14.38 -24.93
CA GLU A 21 -9.76 14.26 -24.86
C GLU A 21 -10.31 13.16 -25.76
N GLU A 22 -9.67 12.95 -26.94
CA GLU A 22 -10.06 11.94 -27.92
C GLU A 22 -9.51 10.55 -27.55
N ALA A 23 -8.38 10.49 -26.82
CA ALA A 23 -7.75 9.26 -26.36
C ALA A 23 -7.42 9.35 -24.85
N PRO A 24 -8.42 9.26 -23.97
CA PRO A 24 -8.21 9.32 -22.53
C PRO A 24 -7.50 8.07 -22.03
N CYS A 25 -6.61 8.22 -21.02
CA CYS A 25 -5.98 7.09 -20.38
C CYS A 25 -6.94 6.45 -19.37
N PRO A 26 -7.15 5.14 -19.43
CA PRO A 26 -7.91 4.43 -18.42
C PRO A 26 -7.14 4.45 -17.07
N ILE A 27 -7.91 4.57 -16.00
CA ILE A 27 -7.41 4.56 -14.62
C ILE A 27 -8.07 3.42 -13.89
N TYR A 28 -7.26 2.71 -13.12
CA TYR A 28 -7.65 1.53 -12.37
C TYR A 28 -7.40 1.73 -10.88
N LEU A 29 -8.16 1.03 -10.06
CA LEU A 29 -7.89 0.83 -8.64
C LEU A 29 -7.48 -0.63 -8.43
N GLU A 30 -6.35 -0.82 -7.79
CA GLU A 30 -5.91 -2.08 -7.22
C GLU A 30 -6.00 -1.97 -5.70
N LEU A 31 -6.53 -3.01 -5.03
CA LEU A 31 -6.54 -3.11 -3.57
C LEU A 31 -5.63 -4.27 -3.18
N SER A 32 -4.50 -3.94 -2.56
CA SER A 32 -3.35 -4.84 -2.37
C SER A 32 -3.43 -5.64 -1.08
N ALA A 33 -3.86 -5.01 0.03
CA ALA A 33 -3.92 -5.67 1.33
C ALA A 33 -5.11 -5.20 2.16
N ALA A 34 -5.59 -6.09 3.04
CA ALA A 34 -6.70 -5.81 3.93
C ALA A 34 -6.49 -6.43 5.31
N THR A 35 -7.08 -5.82 6.33
CA THR A 35 -7.11 -6.36 7.69
C THR A 35 -8.34 -5.86 8.43
N ALA A 36 -8.71 -6.54 9.50
CA ALA A 36 -9.83 -6.13 10.36
C ALA A 36 -9.52 -6.34 11.84
N LYS A 37 -10.11 -5.48 12.67
CA LYS A 37 -10.12 -5.60 14.14
C LYS A 37 -11.53 -5.25 14.66
N GLY A 38 -12.27 -6.28 15.03
CA GLY A 38 -13.68 -6.14 15.39
C GLY A 38 -14.52 -5.68 14.20
N ASN A 39 -15.21 -4.55 14.34
CA ASN A 39 -16.01 -3.94 13.27
C ASN A 39 -15.25 -2.90 12.43
N LYS A 40 -13.96 -2.68 12.72
CA LYS A 40 -13.11 -1.77 11.93
C LYS A 40 -12.38 -2.56 10.85
N TYR A 41 -12.56 -2.15 9.62
CA TYR A 41 -11.92 -2.74 8.45
C TYR A 41 -11.00 -1.72 7.79
N TYR A 42 -9.85 -2.18 7.32
CA TYR A 42 -8.83 -1.34 6.70
C TYR A 42 -8.36 -2.00 5.41
N VAL A 43 -8.16 -1.20 4.38
CA VAL A 43 -7.70 -1.65 3.06
C VAL A 43 -6.72 -0.64 2.51
N VAL A 44 -5.62 -1.11 1.93
CA VAL A 44 -4.68 -0.30 1.15
C VAL A 44 -4.69 -0.71 -0.31
N GLY A 45 -4.28 0.22 -1.16
CA GLY A 45 -4.17 -0.04 -2.59
C GLY A 45 -3.69 1.18 -3.36
N ASN A 46 -3.83 1.10 -4.67
CA ASN A 46 -3.17 2.01 -5.59
C ASN A 46 -4.12 2.44 -6.72
N ILE A 47 -4.12 3.71 -7.05
CA ILE A 47 -4.72 4.24 -8.28
C ILE A 47 -3.60 4.29 -9.33
N HIS A 48 -3.79 3.59 -10.43
CA HIS A 48 -2.78 3.48 -11.47
C HIS A 48 -3.38 3.52 -12.88
N SER A 49 -2.54 3.80 -13.86
CA SER A 49 -2.79 3.52 -15.27
C SER A 49 -2.12 2.21 -15.67
N ASP A 50 -2.18 1.85 -16.95
CA ASP A 50 -1.42 0.71 -17.49
C ASP A 50 0.11 0.90 -17.36
N ALA A 51 0.59 2.13 -17.21
CA ALA A 51 2.01 2.46 -17.24
C ALA A 51 2.61 2.88 -15.90
N VAL A 52 1.82 3.50 -15.00
CA VAL A 52 2.36 4.10 -13.77
C VAL A 52 1.32 4.17 -12.66
N THR A 53 1.77 4.02 -11.42
CA THR A 53 1.00 4.30 -10.21
C THR A 53 0.94 5.79 -9.95
N LEU A 54 -0.26 6.32 -9.81
CA LEU A 54 -0.52 7.75 -9.60
C LEU A 54 -0.61 8.10 -8.13
N TYR A 55 -1.34 7.30 -7.36
CA TYR A 55 -1.59 7.54 -5.94
C TYR A 55 -1.76 6.25 -5.17
N SER A 56 -1.30 6.23 -3.94
CA SER A 56 -1.75 5.26 -2.95
C SER A 56 -3.10 5.66 -2.36
N VAL A 57 -3.88 4.69 -1.91
CA VAL A 57 -5.11 4.90 -1.13
C VAL A 57 -5.10 4.06 0.14
N LEU A 58 -5.66 4.62 1.21
CA LEU A 58 -5.87 3.93 2.46
C LEU A 58 -7.31 4.18 2.91
N LEU A 59 -8.09 3.11 2.92
CA LEU A 59 -9.52 3.12 3.18
C LEU A 59 -9.81 2.50 4.55
N GLY A 60 -10.77 3.07 5.26
CA GLY A 60 -11.26 2.57 6.53
C GLY A 60 -12.77 2.49 6.58
N SER A 61 -13.26 1.53 7.36
CA SER A 61 -14.65 1.37 7.75
C SER A 61 -14.74 1.16 9.25
N GLU A 62 -15.69 1.80 9.92
CA GLU A 62 -15.94 1.63 11.36
C GLU A 62 -17.21 0.78 11.64
N ASP A 63 -17.92 0.34 10.61
CA ASP A 63 -19.23 -0.31 10.66
C ASP A 63 -19.27 -1.65 9.91
N ALA A 64 -18.18 -2.42 10.01
CA ALA A 64 -18.04 -3.73 9.39
C ALA A 64 -18.21 -3.71 7.85
N GLY A 65 -17.73 -2.63 7.20
CA GLY A 65 -17.73 -2.51 5.75
C GLY A 65 -19.00 -1.93 5.15
N ALA A 66 -19.97 -1.49 5.97
CA ALA A 66 -21.19 -0.87 5.45
C ALA A 66 -20.91 0.50 4.83
N THR A 67 -20.02 1.30 5.44
CA THR A 67 -19.53 2.56 4.88
C THR A 67 -17.99 2.59 4.87
N TRP A 68 -17.43 3.30 3.90
CA TRP A 68 -15.99 3.42 3.69
C TRP A 68 -15.60 4.87 3.44
N GLN A 69 -14.42 5.24 3.92
CA GLN A 69 -13.83 6.56 3.70
C GLN A 69 -12.31 6.46 3.53
N GLU A 70 -11.71 7.42 2.87
CA GLU A 70 -10.26 7.58 2.88
C GLU A 70 -9.84 8.12 4.26
N ILE A 71 -8.95 7.40 4.93
CA ILE A 71 -8.48 7.72 6.29
C ILE A 71 -7.05 8.27 6.30
N HIS A 72 -6.46 8.46 5.13
CA HIS A 72 -5.18 9.12 4.93
C HIS A 72 -5.19 9.87 3.59
N PRO A 73 -4.59 11.06 3.48
CA PRO A 73 -4.37 11.71 2.21
C PRO A 73 -3.62 10.81 1.24
N ARG A 74 -4.03 10.81 -0.02
CA ARG A 74 -3.34 10.05 -1.08
C ARG A 74 -1.89 10.49 -1.19
N ILE A 75 -0.97 9.53 -1.29
CA ILE A 75 0.44 9.82 -1.51
C ILE A 75 0.70 9.68 -3.01
N ARG A 76 1.19 10.74 -3.61
CA ARG A 76 1.42 10.81 -5.04
C ARG A 76 2.62 9.98 -5.47
N LEU A 77 2.51 9.31 -6.64
CA LEU A 77 3.55 8.46 -7.24
C LEU A 77 4.08 7.41 -6.24
N SER A 78 3.20 6.90 -5.38
CA SER A 78 3.54 5.93 -4.34
C SER A 78 2.52 4.81 -4.32
N GLY A 79 2.99 3.61 -3.99
CA GLY A 79 2.16 2.44 -3.71
C GLY A 79 2.09 2.15 -2.22
N LEU A 80 0.96 1.57 -1.78
CA LEU A 80 0.77 0.96 -0.48
C LEU A 80 0.35 -0.49 -0.70
N ASP A 81 1.20 -1.43 -0.27
CA ASP A 81 1.05 -2.85 -0.59
C ASP A 81 0.97 -3.74 0.66
N HIS A 82 1.32 -3.21 1.84
CA HIS A 82 1.32 -3.93 3.11
C HIS A 82 0.44 -3.23 4.12
N LEU A 83 -0.27 -4.02 4.94
CA LEU A 83 -1.14 -3.51 5.99
C LEU A 83 -1.20 -4.50 7.14
N GLN A 84 -0.96 -4.01 8.35
CA GLN A 84 -1.08 -4.78 9.57
C GLN A 84 -1.67 -3.94 10.69
N PHE A 85 -2.62 -4.49 11.44
CA PHE A 85 -3.04 -3.97 12.73
C PHE A 85 -2.75 -5.02 13.81
N LEU A 86 -2.02 -4.65 14.84
CA LEU A 86 -1.72 -5.52 15.96
C LEU A 86 -2.93 -5.64 16.89
N ASP A 87 -3.52 -4.50 17.22
CA ASP A 87 -4.73 -4.37 18.04
C ASP A 87 -5.73 -3.36 17.40
N ALA A 88 -6.73 -2.92 18.18
CA ALA A 88 -7.76 -2.01 17.68
C ALA A 88 -7.24 -0.60 17.36
N ASP A 89 -6.10 -0.20 17.93
CA ASP A 89 -5.58 1.17 17.86
C ASP A 89 -4.26 1.26 17.09
N THR A 90 -3.42 0.22 17.18
CA THR A 90 -2.04 0.23 16.66
C THR A 90 -1.94 -0.51 15.33
N GLY A 91 -1.47 0.17 14.29
CA GLY A 91 -1.31 -0.41 12.97
C GLY A 91 -0.26 0.26 12.11
N TRP A 92 0.09 -0.41 11.03
CA TRP A 92 1.10 -0.01 10.05
C TRP A 92 0.63 -0.28 8.63
N ALA A 93 0.99 0.62 7.71
CA ALA A 93 0.85 0.39 6.29
C ALA A 93 2.20 0.67 5.61
N GLY A 94 2.68 -0.30 4.82
CA GLY A 94 3.97 -0.23 4.16
C GLY A 94 3.85 0.02 2.67
N GLY A 95 4.76 0.81 2.13
CA GLY A 95 4.81 1.16 0.73
C GLY A 95 6.11 1.81 0.30
N GLN A 96 6.13 2.28 -0.92
CA GLN A 96 7.29 2.93 -1.52
C GLN A 96 6.88 3.93 -2.59
N GLN A 97 7.77 4.85 -2.93
CA GLN A 97 7.64 5.65 -4.14
C GLN A 97 7.91 4.80 -5.38
N LEU A 98 7.19 5.07 -6.47
CA LEU A 98 7.20 4.23 -7.68
C LEU A 98 7.62 4.99 -8.95
N PHE A 99 8.41 6.06 -8.82
CA PHE A 99 8.85 6.81 -9.99
C PHE A 99 10.31 7.28 -9.84
N PRO A 100 11.17 6.99 -10.84
CA PRO A 100 11.00 6.12 -12.01
C PRO A 100 11.09 4.61 -11.67
N LEU A 101 11.65 4.26 -10.53
CA LEU A 101 11.81 2.89 -9.99
C LEU A 101 11.29 2.87 -8.54
N PRO A 102 10.95 1.68 -7.99
CA PRO A 102 10.66 1.55 -6.57
C PRO A 102 11.80 2.10 -5.73
N GLN A 103 11.51 3.11 -4.92
CA GLN A 103 12.49 3.81 -4.09
C GLN A 103 11.85 4.35 -2.81
N GLU A 104 12.69 4.74 -1.87
CA GLU A 104 12.25 5.37 -0.62
C GLU A 104 11.12 4.60 0.07
N PRO A 105 11.34 3.31 0.40
CA PRO A 105 10.35 2.54 1.13
C PRO A 105 10.06 3.22 2.47
N PHE A 106 8.76 3.29 2.82
CA PHE A 106 8.28 3.94 4.02
C PHE A 106 7.21 3.11 4.72
N VAL A 107 7.00 3.40 5.99
CA VAL A 107 5.90 2.85 6.78
C VAL A 107 5.06 4.00 7.32
N LEU A 108 3.76 3.93 7.15
CA LEU A 108 2.78 4.74 7.86
C LEU A 108 2.47 4.05 9.19
N LEU A 109 2.48 4.81 10.29
CA LEU A 109 2.21 4.34 11.63
C LEU A 109 0.98 5.02 12.20
N THR A 110 0.10 4.25 12.84
CA THR A 110 -1.01 4.78 13.64
C THR A 110 -1.02 4.16 15.03
N SER A 111 -1.46 4.92 16.02
CA SER A 111 -1.71 4.48 17.40
C SER A 111 -3.10 4.87 17.91
N ASP A 112 -3.97 5.29 17.01
CA ASP A 112 -5.32 5.80 17.32
C ASP A 112 -6.39 5.25 16.36
N ALA A 113 -6.24 3.99 15.97
CA ALA A 113 -7.16 3.28 15.10
C ALA A 113 -7.28 3.90 13.68
N GLY A 114 -6.16 4.42 13.15
CA GLY A 114 -6.12 4.98 11.80
C GLY A 114 -6.67 6.39 11.65
N LYS A 115 -6.96 7.10 12.75
CA LYS A 115 -7.42 8.51 12.69
C LYS A 115 -6.30 9.46 12.28
N ASN A 116 -5.08 9.17 12.75
CA ASN A 116 -3.87 9.87 12.36
C ASN A 116 -2.79 8.88 11.96
N TRP A 117 -2.05 9.23 10.91
CA TRP A 117 -0.95 8.44 10.39
C TRP A 117 0.31 9.30 10.29
N ARG A 118 1.44 8.71 10.66
CA ARG A 118 2.75 9.35 10.53
C ARG A 118 3.61 8.52 9.57
N GLN A 119 4.10 9.14 8.52
CA GLN A 119 5.02 8.50 7.57
C GLN A 119 6.44 8.52 8.12
N GLN A 120 7.12 7.36 8.01
CA GLN A 120 8.49 7.16 8.43
C GLN A 120 9.28 6.44 7.33
N PRO A 121 10.42 7.00 6.85
CA PRO A 121 11.28 6.32 5.91
C PRO A 121 11.94 5.10 6.57
N VAL A 122 12.12 4.02 5.81
CA VAL A 122 12.86 2.83 6.26
C VAL A 122 14.35 2.99 6.03
N LEU A 123 14.73 3.52 4.86
CA LEU A 123 16.12 3.74 4.51
C LEU A 123 16.60 5.09 5.05
N GLY A 124 17.85 5.11 5.55
CA GLY A 124 18.48 6.34 6.03
C GLY A 124 18.82 7.32 4.89
N GLU A 125 19.51 8.41 5.26
CA GLU A 125 19.80 9.55 4.35
C GLU A 125 20.81 9.26 3.23
N ASP A 126 21.39 8.06 3.14
CA ASP A 126 22.31 7.67 2.06
C ASP A 126 21.60 7.69 0.70
N ALA A 127 21.67 8.82 0.04
CA ALA A 127 20.95 9.13 -1.21
C ALA A 127 21.19 8.11 -2.34
N ASP A 128 22.37 7.48 -2.37
CA ASP A 128 22.77 6.55 -3.42
C ASP A 128 22.16 5.14 -3.26
N LYS A 129 21.43 4.88 -2.17
CA LYS A 129 20.93 3.55 -1.82
C LYS A 129 19.42 3.51 -1.52
N ARG A 130 18.68 4.48 -1.99
CA ARG A 130 17.25 4.62 -1.70
C ARG A 130 16.33 3.71 -2.53
N TYR A 131 16.88 2.97 -3.50
CA TYR A 131 16.07 2.06 -4.30
C TYR A 131 15.64 0.85 -3.49
N GLY A 132 14.38 0.49 -3.60
CA GLY A 132 13.84 -0.72 -3.01
C GLY A 132 12.34 -0.67 -2.80
N SER A 133 11.76 -1.85 -2.73
CA SER A 133 10.36 -2.09 -2.38
C SER A 133 10.26 -2.98 -1.14
N ILE A 134 9.24 -2.75 -0.34
CA ILE A 134 8.94 -3.64 0.78
C ILE A 134 8.43 -4.96 0.21
N GLN A 135 9.10 -6.06 0.55
CA GLN A 135 8.70 -7.43 0.19
C GLN A 135 7.87 -8.07 1.29
N GLU A 136 8.28 -7.86 2.53
CA GLU A 136 7.58 -8.34 3.72
C GLU A 136 7.61 -7.26 4.80
N MET A 137 6.54 -7.17 5.57
CA MET A 137 6.42 -6.31 6.74
C MET A 137 5.71 -7.07 7.86
N HIS A 138 6.31 -7.10 9.05
CA HIS A 138 5.68 -7.72 10.21
C HIS A 138 6.11 -7.05 11.51
N PHE A 139 5.12 -6.73 12.35
CA PHE A 139 5.31 -6.25 13.72
C PHE A 139 4.80 -7.31 14.69
N SER A 140 5.68 -7.85 15.51
CA SER A 140 5.36 -8.84 16.53
C SER A 140 4.84 -8.23 17.82
N SER A 141 5.12 -6.94 18.04
CA SER A 141 4.65 -6.14 19.17
C SER A 141 4.47 -4.68 18.75
N LYS A 142 4.06 -3.83 19.71
CA LYS A 142 3.95 -2.36 19.46
C LYS A 142 5.32 -1.70 19.23
N THR A 143 6.40 -2.34 19.65
CA THR A 143 7.77 -1.85 19.52
C THR A 143 8.56 -2.60 18.48
N ASP A 144 8.43 -3.92 18.43
CA ASP A 144 9.33 -4.76 17.66
C ASP A 144 8.72 -5.12 16.30
N GLY A 145 9.38 -4.71 15.25
CA GLY A 145 8.99 -4.98 13.87
C GLY A 145 10.16 -5.14 12.93
N GLY A 146 9.87 -5.69 11.76
CA GLY A 146 10.84 -5.87 10.70
C GLY A 146 10.22 -5.65 9.32
N VAL A 147 11.07 -5.26 8.38
CA VAL A 147 10.76 -5.20 6.95
C VAL A 147 11.89 -5.81 6.15
N ILE A 148 11.54 -6.50 5.09
CA ILE A 148 12.48 -6.95 4.07
C ILE A 148 12.32 -6.06 2.86
N ILE A 149 13.43 -5.46 2.43
CA ILE A 149 13.50 -4.59 1.27
C ILE A 149 14.17 -5.34 0.13
N ASP A 150 13.50 -5.41 -1.02
CA ASP A 150 14.11 -5.83 -2.28
C ASP A 150 14.69 -4.62 -3.01
N ARG A 151 16.01 -4.65 -3.24
CA ARG A 151 16.81 -3.62 -3.89
C ARG A 151 17.40 -4.09 -5.23
N SER A 152 16.89 -5.21 -5.76
CA SER A 152 17.41 -5.82 -6.99
C SER A 152 17.44 -4.87 -8.19
N GLN A 153 16.50 -3.94 -8.26
CA GLN A 153 16.43 -2.94 -9.32
C GLN A 153 17.54 -1.87 -9.23
N GLY A 154 18.17 -1.71 -8.07
CA GLY A 154 19.32 -0.83 -7.87
C GLY A 154 20.68 -1.43 -8.26
N GLY A 155 20.73 -2.70 -8.66
CA GLY A 155 21.95 -3.40 -9.06
C GLY A 155 22.85 -3.84 -7.91
N ASP A 156 22.35 -3.87 -6.69
CA ASP A 156 23.10 -4.31 -5.50
C ASP A 156 23.48 -5.80 -5.55
N ALA A 157 24.70 -6.12 -5.08
CA ALA A 157 25.18 -7.51 -5.00
C ALA A 157 24.46 -8.35 -3.92
N GLY A 158 23.87 -7.69 -2.91
CA GLY A 158 23.01 -8.29 -1.88
C GLY A 158 21.68 -7.56 -1.86
N PRO A 159 20.76 -7.84 -2.81
CA PRO A 159 19.58 -7.01 -3.00
C PRO A 159 18.55 -7.13 -1.88
N PHE A 160 18.52 -8.23 -1.13
CA PHE A 160 17.56 -8.42 -0.06
C PHE A 160 18.13 -7.95 1.27
N ALA A 161 17.48 -7.00 1.91
CA ALA A 161 17.94 -6.38 3.15
C ALA A 161 16.85 -6.44 4.23
N LEU A 162 17.20 -6.99 5.39
CA LEU A 162 16.37 -6.98 6.59
C LEU A 162 16.67 -5.73 7.42
N TYR A 163 15.65 -4.94 7.65
CA TYR A 163 15.65 -3.84 8.61
C TYR A 163 14.77 -4.19 9.80
N GLU A 164 15.25 -3.89 11.00
CA GLU A 164 14.51 -4.05 12.25
C GLU A 164 14.29 -2.70 12.93
N SER A 165 13.13 -2.58 13.57
CA SER A 165 12.75 -1.44 14.39
C SER A 165 12.46 -1.90 15.81
N PRO A 166 13.07 -1.27 16.85
CA PRO A 166 12.80 -1.54 18.25
C PRO A 166 11.78 -0.56 18.87
N ASP A 167 11.19 0.34 18.06
CA ASP A 167 10.35 1.46 18.51
C ASP A 167 9.09 1.64 17.67
N GLY A 168 8.56 0.52 17.14
CA GLY A 168 7.30 0.48 16.41
C GLY A 168 7.35 1.11 15.02
N GLY A 169 8.54 1.12 14.39
CA GLY A 169 8.74 1.70 13.06
C GLY A 169 9.17 3.17 13.07
N ALA A 170 9.43 3.75 14.25
CA ALA A 170 9.88 5.15 14.34
C ALA A 170 11.34 5.31 13.90
N SER A 171 12.16 4.28 14.07
CA SER A 171 13.51 4.19 13.54
C SER A 171 13.82 2.78 13.04
N TRP A 172 14.78 2.68 12.13
CA TRP A 172 15.14 1.43 11.45
C TRP A 172 16.65 1.22 11.43
N SER A 173 17.09 -0.02 11.59
CA SER A 173 18.50 -0.41 11.49
C SER A 173 18.65 -1.63 10.59
N LEU A 174 19.62 -1.57 9.66
CA LEU A 174 20.00 -2.71 8.83
C LEU A 174 20.58 -3.84 9.72
N LYS A 175 20.00 -5.03 9.62
CA LYS A 175 20.43 -6.22 10.37
C LYS A 175 21.16 -7.23 9.51
N GLU A 176 20.63 -7.48 8.32
CA GLU A 176 21.15 -8.50 7.42
C GLU A 176 20.98 -8.05 5.98
N GLN A 177 21.92 -8.43 5.14
CA GLN A 177 21.84 -8.24 3.68
C GLN A 177 22.26 -9.54 3.00
N ASN A 178 21.50 -9.97 1.98
CA ASN A 178 21.72 -11.27 1.35
C ASN A 178 21.47 -11.18 -0.16
N ALA A 179 22.13 -12.05 -0.93
CA ALA A 179 21.90 -12.24 -2.35
C ALA A 179 20.63 -13.09 -2.64
N LYS A 180 20.15 -13.84 -1.65
CA LYS A 180 18.90 -14.65 -1.74
C LYS A 180 17.79 -13.98 -0.96
N PRO A 181 16.52 -14.19 -1.36
CA PRO A 181 15.38 -13.70 -0.60
C PRO A 181 15.47 -14.06 0.89
N LEU A 182 15.16 -13.08 1.72
CA LEU A 182 15.02 -13.20 3.16
C LEU A 182 13.55 -13.34 3.53
N HIS A 183 13.26 -13.88 4.71
CA HIS A 183 11.91 -13.98 5.26
C HIS A 183 11.88 -13.54 6.72
N LEU A 184 10.84 -12.83 7.10
CA LEU A 184 10.62 -12.42 8.50
C LEU A 184 10.16 -13.61 9.32
N LYS A 185 10.81 -13.81 10.47
CA LYS A 185 10.42 -14.87 11.41
C LYS A 185 9.05 -14.58 12.03
N GLY A 186 8.13 -15.54 11.96
CA GLY A 186 6.80 -15.42 12.55
C GLY A 186 5.84 -14.53 11.77
N ALA A 187 6.23 -13.98 10.62
CA ALA A 187 5.29 -13.33 9.73
C ALA A 187 4.27 -14.37 9.24
N PRO A 188 2.96 -14.12 9.38
CA PRO A 188 1.96 -14.93 8.70
C PRO A 188 2.10 -14.73 7.18
N ASP A 189 1.64 -15.71 6.40
CA ASP A 189 1.44 -15.48 4.97
C ASP A 189 0.59 -14.21 4.77
N GLN A 190 0.96 -13.36 3.81
CA GLN A 190 0.33 -12.04 3.63
C GLN A 190 -1.19 -12.08 3.58
N ASP A 191 -1.78 -13.17 3.05
CA ASP A 191 -3.23 -13.39 2.97
C ASP A 191 -3.73 -14.40 4.00
N ALA A 192 -3.04 -14.55 5.15
CA ALA A 192 -3.38 -15.62 6.10
C ALA A 192 -4.83 -15.53 6.62
N ASP A 193 -5.29 -14.33 6.96
CA ASP A 193 -6.59 -14.11 7.60
C ASP A 193 -7.57 -13.27 6.77
N TRP A 194 -7.08 -12.30 5.99
CA TRP A 194 -7.88 -11.39 5.21
C TRP A 194 -7.32 -11.20 3.81
N ARG A 195 -8.19 -11.06 2.83
CA ARG A 195 -7.79 -10.72 1.45
C ARG A 195 -8.80 -9.83 0.76
N MET A 196 -8.31 -9.13 -0.26
CA MET A 196 -9.14 -8.48 -1.27
C MET A 196 -9.24 -9.39 -2.49
N ARG A 197 -10.45 -9.60 -2.98
CA ARG A 197 -10.71 -10.33 -4.23
C ARG A 197 -11.54 -9.49 -5.18
N VAL A 198 -11.14 -9.44 -6.43
CA VAL A 198 -11.96 -8.82 -7.49
C VAL A 198 -13.01 -9.81 -7.96
N ASP A 199 -14.25 -9.34 -8.04
CA ASP A 199 -15.35 -10.04 -8.73
C ASP A 199 -15.65 -9.30 -10.04
N PRO A 200 -15.13 -9.79 -11.19
CA PRO A 200 -15.34 -9.12 -12.48
C PRO A 200 -16.80 -9.13 -12.93
N GLY A 201 -17.58 -10.16 -12.54
CA GLY A 201 -18.99 -10.28 -12.88
C GLY A 201 -19.85 -9.24 -12.17
N ALA A 202 -19.59 -9.02 -10.90
CA ALA A 202 -20.28 -7.99 -10.11
C ALA A 202 -19.61 -6.61 -10.24
N LYS A 203 -18.45 -6.50 -10.88
CA LYS A 203 -17.60 -5.28 -10.91
C LYS A 203 -17.37 -4.73 -9.50
N ALA A 204 -17.00 -5.60 -8.58
CA ALA A 204 -16.87 -5.30 -7.17
C ALA A 204 -15.57 -5.87 -6.60
N PHE A 205 -15.10 -5.22 -5.54
CA PHE A 205 -14.11 -5.78 -4.62
C PHE A 205 -14.84 -6.49 -3.48
N LEU A 206 -14.33 -7.64 -3.09
CA LEU A 206 -14.82 -8.42 -1.96
C LEU A 206 -13.74 -8.46 -0.90
N LEU A 207 -14.08 -8.05 0.32
CA LEU A 207 -13.27 -8.26 1.51
C LEU A 207 -13.64 -9.60 2.11
N GLU A 208 -12.68 -10.51 2.18
CA GLU A 208 -12.89 -11.88 2.62
C GLU A 208 -12.00 -12.23 3.82
N GLU A 209 -12.58 -12.90 4.81
CA GLU A 209 -11.90 -13.48 5.98
C GLU A 209 -11.70 -14.98 5.78
N ARG A 210 -10.53 -15.49 6.13
CA ARG A 210 -10.26 -16.93 6.16
C ARG A 210 -10.77 -17.55 7.45
N ARG A 211 -11.70 -18.50 7.34
CA ARG A 211 -12.19 -19.31 8.47
C ARG A 211 -11.95 -20.79 8.18
N GLY A 212 -10.83 -21.30 8.71
CA GLY A 212 -10.33 -22.63 8.39
C GLY A 212 -9.91 -22.71 6.91
N GLU A 213 -10.54 -23.60 6.13
CA GLU A 213 -10.26 -23.75 4.69
C GLU A 213 -11.14 -22.88 3.78
N ARG A 214 -12.04 -22.07 4.36
CA ARG A 214 -13.03 -21.30 3.60
C ARG A 214 -12.78 -19.81 3.71
N TRP A 215 -13.07 -19.10 2.62
CA TRP A 215 -13.13 -17.64 2.58
C TRP A 215 -14.58 -17.19 2.72
N ILE A 216 -14.83 -16.28 3.66
CA ILE A 216 -16.15 -15.71 3.95
C ILE A 216 -16.12 -14.24 3.58
N SER A 217 -17.02 -13.83 2.69
CA SER A 217 -17.18 -12.42 2.31
C SER A 217 -17.85 -11.64 3.45
N HIS A 218 -17.20 -10.56 3.89
CA HIS A 218 -17.69 -9.65 4.92
C HIS A 218 -18.23 -8.35 4.33
N ALA A 219 -17.61 -7.84 3.28
CA ALA A 219 -18.02 -6.64 2.61
C ALA A 219 -17.82 -6.75 1.09
N ALA A 220 -18.70 -6.11 0.35
CA ALA A 220 -18.58 -5.95 -1.09
C ALA A 220 -18.80 -4.49 -1.44
N PHE A 221 -17.93 -3.93 -2.26
CA PHE A 221 -18.08 -2.56 -2.76
C PHE A 221 -17.57 -2.42 -4.18
N SER A 222 -18.28 -1.62 -4.96
CA SER A 222 -17.84 -1.22 -6.29
C SER A 222 -17.12 0.12 -6.21
N VAL A 223 -16.11 0.28 -7.03
CA VAL A 223 -15.39 1.53 -7.18
C VAL A 223 -15.53 1.98 -8.62
N ASN A 224 -15.93 3.22 -8.81
CA ASN A 224 -15.99 3.83 -10.11
C ASN A 224 -14.91 4.89 -10.20
N LEU A 225 -13.87 4.60 -10.97
CA LEU A 225 -12.80 5.52 -11.30
C LEU A 225 -13.07 6.14 -12.67
N GLY A 226 -12.70 7.40 -12.80
CA GLY A 226 -12.79 8.11 -14.07
C GLY A 226 -11.69 7.72 -15.07
N MET A 227 -11.52 8.56 -16.08
CA MET A 227 -10.42 8.49 -17.03
C MET A 227 -9.56 9.75 -16.88
N CYS A 228 -8.26 9.62 -17.07
CA CYS A 228 -7.38 10.76 -17.21
C CYS A 228 -7.61 11.44 -18.56
N LYS A 229 -7.96 12.71 -18.52
CA LYS A 229 -8.03 13.59 -19.69
C LYS A 229 -7.06 14.73 -19.48
N VAL A 230 -6.26 15.04 -20.48
CA VAL A 230 -5.44 16.27 -20.44
C VAL A 230 -6.38 17.44 -20.64
N PRO A 231 -6.40 18.43 -19.74
CA PRO A 231 -7.11 19.67 -20.03
C PRO A 231 -6.53 20.31 -21.28
N PRO A 232 -7.35 20.93 -22.15
CA PRO A 232 -6.86 21.62 -23.34
C PRO A 232 -5.83 22.67 -22.94
N PRO A 233 -4.77 22.87 -23.73
CA PRO A 233 -3.80 23.93 -23.46
C PRO A 233 -4.53 25.28 -23.45
N ARG A 234 -4.27 26.06 -22.38
CA ARG A 234 -4.77 27.43 -22.24
C ARG A 234 -4.07 28.36 -23.21
#